data_44525af90a88e76ef5204a2ab1cce0ca
#
_entry.id   44525af90a88e76ef5204a2ab1cce0ca
#
_cell.length_a   1.000
_cell.length_b   1.000
_cell.length_c   1.000
_cell.angle_alpha   90.00
_cell.angle_beta   90.00
_cell.angle_gamma   90.00
#
_symmetry.space_group_name_H-M   'P 1'
#
loop_
_entity.id
_entity.type
_entity.pdbx_description
1 polymer ?
#
loop_
_entity_poly.entity_id
_entity_poly.type
_entity_poly.pdbx_seq_one_letter_code
_entity_poly.pdbx_strand_id
1 'polypeptide(L)'
;CIRDSTRTYRKLPHLPEFEKDMGNYCRRMIDIQVSGLVKRMTYAGLDHCVVGISGGVDSTLTVMVCAEAVKRMGLPSTNVVACTLPCFGTSSRTKSNAIIVAEQVGAEVRVIDIGESVYKHFDDIGHAHDDYSIAFENAQARERTQVLMDIANKVNGLDVGTEDLSEFVDGWCTYNGDHTSMYDVNMGLTKTQVRAGVRYIAQHTEDKVLADALWDVLDCPVTPELLPIHDDQIEQKSEENVLSLIHIS
;
A
#
# COMPACT_ATOMS: atom_id res chain seq x y z
N CYS A 1 -6.72 -16.13 29.82
CA CYS A 1 -6.31 -17.27 29.00
C CYS A 1 -7.44 -17.73 28.12
N ILE A 2 -7.23 -17.68 26.82
CA ILE A 2 -8.22 -18.05 25.80
C ILE A 2 -8.52 -19.55 25.79
N ARG A 3 -7.67 -20.38 26.41
CA ARG A 3 -7.83 -21.85 26.48
C ARG A 3 -9.09 -22.35 27.21
N ASP A 4 -9.68 -21.52 28.04
CA ASP A 4 -10.86 -21.91 28.85
C ASP A 4 -12.18 -21.35 28.26
N SER A 5 -12.13 -20.68 27.11
CA SER A 5 -13.33 -20.13 26.44
C SER A 5 -14.06 -21.24 25.67
N THR A 6 -15.33 -21.41 25.96
CA THR A 6 -16.26 -22.26 25.18
C THR A 6 -16.87 -21.50 24.00
N ARG A 7 -16.50 -20.23 23.81
CA ARG A 7 -17.00 -19.39 22.69
C ARG A 7 -16.28 -19.74 21.41
N THR A 8 -17.04 -19.89 20.34
CA THR A 8 -16.53 -20.04 18.99
C THR A 8 -16.58 -18.68 18.28
N TYR A 9 -15.49 -18.29 17.68
CA TYR A 9 -15.37 -17.06 16.90
C TYR A 9 -15.22 -17.41 15.42
N ARG A 10 -15.76 -16.55 14.56
CA ARG A 10 -15.53 -16.68 13.11
C ARG A 10 -14.06 -16.43 12.80
N LYS A 11 -13.49 -17.27 11.94
CA LYS A 11 -12.07 -17.11 11.52
C LYS A 11 -11.81 -15.78 10.82
N LEU A 12 -12.79 -15.29 10.05
CA LEU A 12 -12.75 -14.03 9.31
C LEU A 12 -13.95 -13.15 9.68
N PRO A 13 -13.94 -12.49 10.85
CA PRO A 13 -15.11 -11.79 11.38
C PRO A 13 -15.53 -10.58 10.52
N HIS A 14 -14.59 -9.99 9.80
CA HIS A 14 -14.81 -8.78 8.98
C HIS A 14 -15.23 -9.07 7.54
N LEU A 15 -15.29 -10.34 7.14
CA LEU A 15 -15.77 -10.75 5.82
C LEU A 15 -17.14 -11.43 5.90
N PRO A 16 -17.94 -11.41 4.81
CA PRO A 16 -19.17 -12.20 4.74
C PRO A 16 -18.94 -13.68 5.02
N GLU A 17 -19.91 -14.33 5.63
CA GLU A 17 -19.86 -15.77 5.93
C GLU A 17 -20.04 -16.62 4.67
N PHE A 18 -20.87 -16.14 3.74
CA PHE A 18 -21.21 -16.87 2.53
C PHE A 18 -20.50 -16.27 1.33
N GLU A 19 -19.85 -17.12 0.53
CA GLU A 19 -19.12 -16.75 -0.69
C GLU A 19 -19.99 -15.94 -1.68
N LYS A 20 -21.28 -16.30 -1.80
CA LYS A 20 -22.24 -15.60 -2.66
C LYS A 20 -22.40 -14.10 -2.34
N ASP A 21 -22.11 -13.70 -1.11
CA ASP A 21 -22.25 -12.31 -0.65
C ASP A 21 -20.94 -11.51 -0.80
N MET A 22 -19.81 -12.20 -1.03
CA MET A 22 -18.48 -11.61 -1.08
C MET A 22 -18.35 -10.56 -2.18
N GLY A 23 -18.81 -10.87 -3.39
CA GLY A 23 -18.73 -9.94 -4.52
C GLY A 23 -19.46 -8.63 -4.27
N ASN A 24 -20.67 -8.70 -3.72
CA ASN A 24 -21.45 -7.51 -3.38
C ASN A 24 -20.83 -6.72 -2.23
N TYR A 25 -20.26 -7.40 -1.26
CA TYR A 25 -19.52 -6.80 -0.15
C TYR A 25 -18.30 -6.03 -0.64
N CYS A 26 -17.39 -6.66 -1.42
CA CYS A 26 -16.19 -6.03 -1.94
C CYS A 26 -16.49 -4.84 -2.84
N ARG A 27 -17.49 -4.96 -3.72
CA ARG A 27 -17.93 -3.85 -4.56
C ARG A 27 -18.37 -2.64 -3.72
N ARG A 28 -19.18 -2.84 -2.69
CA ARG A 28 -19.65 -1.76 -1.81
C ARG A 28 -18.51 -1.16 -0.99
N MET A 29 -17.59 -1.98 -0.52
CA MET A 29 -16.40 -1.56 0.22
C MET A 29 -15.56 -0.60 -0.63
N ILE A 30 -15.19 -1.01 -1.85
CA ILE A 30 -14.45 -0.18 -2.80
C ILE A 30 -15.23 1.09 -3.15
N ASP A 31 -16.54 0.99 -3.33
CA ASP A 31 -17.41 2.11 -3.65
C ASP A 31 -17.42 3.19 -2.55
N ILE A 32 -17.35 2.78 -1.28
CA ILE A 32 -17.23 3.68 -0.13
C ILE A 32 -15.86 4.37 -0.14
N GLN A 33 -14.76 3.63 -0.36
CA GLN A 33 -13.42 4.20 -0.45
C GLN A 33 -13.34 5.26 -1.55
N VAL A 34 -13.80 4.90 -2.76
CA VAL A 34 -13.82 5.81 -3.91
C VAL A 34 -14.67 7.06 -3.65
N SER A 35 -15.86 6.88 -3.08
CA SER A 35 -16.76 8.00 -2.78
C SER A 35 -16.16 8.95 -1.74
N GLY A 36 -15.47 8.41 -0.72
CA GLY A 36 -14.75 9.18 0.28
C GLY A 36 -13.62 10.01 -0.34
N LEU A 37 -12.80 9.38 -1.18
CA LEU A 37 -11.70 10.05 -1.87
C LEU A 37 -12.20 11.16 -2.81
N VAL A 38 -13.19 10.87 -3.66
CA VAL A 38 -13.84 11.88 -4.54
C VAL A 38 -14.36 13.06 -3.74
N LYS A 39 -15.04 12.80 -2.61
CA LYS A 39 -15.54 13.86 -1.73
C LYS A 39 -14.40 14.72 -1.17
N ARG A 40 -13.31 14.09 -0.75
CA ARG A 40 -12.14 14.78 -0.20
C ARG A 40 -11.46 15.65 -1.24
N MET A 41 -11.18 15.11 -2.42
CA MET A 41 -10.55 15.84 -3.53
C MET A 41 -11.40 17.02 -3.99
N THR A 42 -12.70 16.78 -4.21
CA THR A 42 -13.64 17.84 -4.62
C THR A 42 -13.72 18.97 -3.58
N TYR A 43 -13.78 18.63 -2.29
CA TYR A 43 -13.82 19.64 -1.22
C TYR A 43 -12.54 20.46 -1.14
N ALA A 44 -11.39 19.82 -1.32
CA ALA A 44 -10.09 20.47 -1.28
C ALA A 44 -9.70 21.21 -2.58
N GLY A 45 -10.46 21.02 -3.67
CA GLY A 45 -10.15 21.59 -4.99
C GLY A 45 -8.91 20.97 -5.64
N LEU A 46 -8.67 19.67 -5.37
CA LEU A 46 -7.53 18.93 -5.88
C LEU A 46 -7.96 18.03 -7.04
N ASP A 47 -7.06 17.81 -7.99
CA ASP A 47 -7.32 17.08 -9.22
C ASP A 47 -6.36 15.89 -9.46
N HIS A 48 -5.33 15.71 -8.64
CA HIS A 48 -4.41 14.58 -8.73
C HIS A 48 -4.42 13.74 -7.44
N CYS A 49 -4.20 12.42 -7.60
CA CYS A 49 -3.84 11.51 -6.53
C CYS A 49 -2.38 11.13 -6.68
N VAL A 50 -1.57 11.29 -5.64
CA VAL A 50 -0.20 10.79 -5.59
C VAL A 50 -0.18 9.58 -4.67
N VAL A 51 0.40 8.47 -5.12
CA VAL A 51 0.41 7.21 -4.37
C VAL A 51 1.79 6.59 -4.44
N GLY A 52 2.32 6.22 -3.27
CA GLY A 52 3.50 5.36 -3.19
C GLY A 52 3.13 3.91 -3.50
N ILE A 53 3.73 3.33 -4.54
CA ILE A 53 3.46 1.94 -4.94
C ILE A 53 4.65 1.05 -4.59
N SER A 54 4.45 0.18 -3.60
CA SER A 54 5.45 -0.80 -3.18
C SER A 54 5.33 -2.14 -3.92
N GLY A 55 4.18 -2.42 -4.54
CA GLY A 55 3.83 -3.73 -5.11
C GLY A 55 3.17 -4.67 -4.10
N GLY A 56 2.90 -4.21 -2.88
CA GLY A 56 2.08 -4.90 -1.90
C GLY A 56 0.58 -4.70 -2.12
N VAL A 57 -0.24 -5.49 -1.43
CA VAL A 57 -1.71 -5.50 -1.59
C VAL A 57 -2.36 -4.15 -1.26
N ASP A 58 -1.81 -3.42 -0.28
CA ASP A 58 -2.38 -2.15 0.21
C ASP A 58 -2.21 -1.04 -0.82
N SER A 59 -0.99 -0.83 -1.30
CA SER A 59 -0.71 0.15 -2.35
C SER A 59 -1.42 -0.22 -3.66
N THR A 60 -1.57 -1.52 -3.95
CA THR A 60 -2.33 -2.01 -5.10
C THR A 60 -3.80 -1.63 -5.00
N LEU A 61 -4.47 -1.89 -3.87
CA LEU A 61 -5.87 -1.46 -3.69
C LEU A 61 -5.99 0.05 -3.76
N THR A 62 -5.06 0.79 -3.14
CA THR A 62 -5.06 2.25 -3.14
C THR A 62 -4.99 2.81 -4.56
N VAL A 63 -4.10 2.33 -5.41
CA VAL A 63 -3.99 2.82 -6.81
C VAL A 63 -5.25 2.50 -7.61
N MET A 64 -5.88 1.35 -7.38
CA MET A 64 -7.16 0.99 -8.02
C MET A 64 -8.29 1.93 -7.58
N VAL A 65 -8.35 2.26 -6.29
CA VAL A 65 -9.32 3.23 -5.74
C VAL A 65 -9.09 4.62 -6.32
N CYS A 66 -7.84 5.07 -6.42
CA CYS A 66 -7.48 6.36 -7.02
C CYS A 66 -7.88 6.42 -8.51
N ALA A 67 -7.62 5.37 -9.28
CA ALA A 67 -7.99 5.28 -10.69
C ALA A 67 -9.52 5.41 -10.88
N GLU A 68 -10.30 4.71 -10.07
CA GLU A 68 -11.75 4.80 -10.11
C GLU A 68 -12.25 6.18 -9.63
N ALA A 69 -11.59 6.80 -8.65
CA ALA A 69 -11.94 8.13 -8.15
C ALA A 69 -11.74 9.22 -9.22
N VAL A 70 -10.57 9.28 -9.87
CA VAL A 70 -10.32 10.26 -10.95
C VAL A 70 -11.26 10.05 -12.13
N LYS A 71 -11.57 8.80 -12.47
CA LYS A 71 -12.57 8.45 -13.49
C LYS A 71 -13.96 8.99 -13.15
N ARG A 72 -14.44 8.81 -11.90
CA ARG A 72 -15.73 9.36 -11.43
C ARG A 72 -15.76 10.88 -11.43
N MET A 73 -14.62 11.52 -11.23
CA MET A 73 -14.48 12.98 -11.33
C MET A 73 -14.42 13.48 -12.79
N GLY A 74 -14.37 12.58 -13.77
CA GLY A 74 -14.20 12.94 -15.19
C GLY A 74 -12.81 13.44 -15.52
N LEU A 75 -11.80 13.10 -14.72
CA LEU A 75 -10.41 13.48 -14.91
C LEU A 75 -9.66 12.40 -15.73
N PRO A 76 -8.55 12.79 -16.41
CA PRO A 76 -7.69 11.82 -17.07
C PRO A 76 -7.10 10.80 -16.10
N SER A 77 -6.86 9.57 -16.54
CA SER A 77 -6.23 8.53 -15.72
C SER A 77 -4.81 8.91 -15.26
N THR A 78 -4.10 9.72 -16.04
CA THR A 78 -2.78 10.28 -15.72
C THR A 78 -2.79 11.24 -14.52
N ASN A 79 -3.97 11.63 -14.03
CA ASN A 79 -4.10 12.37 -12.77
C ASN A 79 -3.89 11.46 -11.54
N VAL A 80 -3.70 10.16 -11.74
CA VAL A 80 -3.09 9.27 -10.76
C VAL A 80 -1.58 9.24 -11.02
N VAL A 81 -0.80 9.77 -10.09
CA VAL A 81 0.66 9.75 -10.12
C VAL A 81 1.14 8.65 -9.19
N ALA A 82 1.52 7.51 -9.78
CA ALA A 82 1.98 6.34 -9.05
C ALA A 82 3.52 6.36 -8.96
N CYS A 83 4.05 6.51 -7.75
CA CYS A 83 5.47 6.63 -7.50
C CYS A 83 6.04 5.35 -6.91
N THR A 84 6.99 4.71 -7.57
CA THR A 84 7.85 3.71 -6.94
C THR A 84 9.16 4.36 -6.53
N LEU A 85 9.53 4.17 -5.26
CA LEU A 85 10.68 4.81 -4.63
C LEU A 85 11.67 3.73 -4.14
N PRO A 86 12.38 3.07 -5.10
CA PRO A 86 13.35 2.06 -4.75
C PRO A 86 14.46 2.65 -3.87
N CYS A 87 14.94 1.82 -2.95
CA CYS A 87 16.09 2.04 -2.11
C CYS A 87 16.85 0.71 -1.97
N PHE A 88 17.56 0.48 -0.88
CA PHE A 88 18.51 -0.62 -0.70
C PHE A 88 17.88 -2.03 -0.69
N GLY A 89 16.60 -2.17 -0.30
CA GLY A 89 15.94 -3.47 -0.12
C GLY A 89 14.84 -3.81 -1.14
N THR A 90 14.66 -3.01 -2.20
CA THR A 90 13.54 -3.21 -3.12
C THR A 90 13.81 -4.36 -4.11
N SER A 91 12.96 -5.39 -4.11
CA SER A 91 13.07 -6.52 -5.04
C SER A 91 12.63 -6.15 -6.46
N SER A 92 13.19 -6.85 -7.46
CA SER A 92 12.84 -6.64 -8.87
C SER A 92 11.40 -7.07 -9.18
N ARG A 93 10.90 -8.14 -8.55
CA ARG A 93 9.55 -8.68 -8.73
C ARG A 93 8.48 -7.70 -8.23
N THR A 94 8.65 -7.23 -7.01
CA THR A 94 7.69 -6.30 -6.36
C THR A 94 7.61 -4.99 -7.14
N LYS A 95 8.76 -4.46 -7.57
CA LYS A 95 8.81 -3.28 -8.43
C LYS A 95 8.09 -3.50 -9.76
N SER A 96 8.25 -4.68 -10.39
CA SER A 96 7.58 -4.98 -11.66
C SER A 96 6.07 -5.01 -11.53
N ASN A 97 5.54 -5.67 -10.50
CA ASN A 97 4.10 -5.74 -10.24
C ASN A 97 3.49 -4.37 -9.99
N ALA A 98 4.14 -3.53 -9.17
CA ALA A 98 3.71 -2.17 -8.91
C ALA A 98 3.56 -1.36 -10.20
N ILE A 99 4.56 -1.42 -11.07
CA ILE A 99 4.56 -0.71 -12.37
C ILE A 99 3.46 -1.25 -13.28
N ILE A 100 3.34 -2.58 -13.44
CA ILE A 100 2.32 -3.19 -14.31
C ILE A 100 0.91 -2.75 -13.87
N VAL A 101 0.58 -2.86 -12.59
CA VAL A 101 -0.73 -2.46 -12.07
C VAL A 101 -1.00 -0.98 -12.37
N ALA A 102 -0.03 -0.09 -12.10
CA ALA A 102 -0.19 1.34 -12.33
C ALA A 102 -0.36 1.68 -13.82
N GLU A 103 0.41 1.05 -14.71
CA GLU A 103 0.31 1.24 -16.17
C GLU A 103 -1.04 0.74 -16.70
N GLN A 104 -1.53 -0.42 -16.23
CA GLN A 104 -2.80 -0.99 -16.69
C GLN A 104 -4.02 -0.11 -16.32
N VAL A 105 -3.95 0.64 -15.23
CA VAL A 105 -4.99 1.62 -14.89
C VAL A 105 -4.79 2.98 -15.57
N GLY A 106 -3.72 3.14 -16.36
CA GLY A 106 -3.39 4.37 -17.09
C GLY A 106 -2.81 5.47 -16.21
N ALA A 107 -2.25 5.15 -15.05
CA ALA A 107 -1.60 6.11 -14.18
C ALA A 107 -0.28 6.64 -14.78
N GLU A 108 0.12 7.84 -14.38
CA GLU A 108 1.47 8.34 -14.62
C GLU A 108 2.44 7.65 -13.65
N VAL A 109 3.35 6.81 -14.17
CA VAL A 109 4.32 6.10 -13.35
C VAL A 109 5.61 6.89 -13.20
N ARG A 110 6.06 7.10 -11.98
CA ARG A 110 7.36 7.71 -11.66
C ARG A 110 8.22 6.74 -10.88
N VAL A 111 9.44 6.51 -11.38
CA VAL A 111 10.47 5.72 -10.69
C VAL A 111 11.50 6.69 -10.15
N ILE A 112 11.59 6.80 -8.83
CA ILE A 112 12.45 7.78 -8.15
C ILE A 112 13.35 7.02 -7.19
N ASP A 113 14.62 6.86 -7.54
CA ASP A 113 15.61 6.28 -6.64
C ASP A 113 15.94 7.28 -5.52
N ILE A 114 15.72 6.87 -4.28
CA ILE A 114 15.96 7.72 -3.10
C ILE A 114 17.27 7.39 -2.37
N GLY A 115 18.05 6.43 -2.88
CA GLY A 115 19.25 5.94 -2.20
C GLY A 115 20.27 7.02 -1.91
N GLU A 116 20.54 7.90 -2.87
CA GLU A 116 21.50 9.00 -2.68
C GLU A 116 21.02 10.02 -1.62
N SER A 117 19.73 10.35 -1.61
CA SER A 117 19.14 11.25 -0.61
C SER A 117 19.26 10.65 0.80
N VAL A 118 18.96 9.35 0.94
CA VAL A 118 19.08 8.64 2.21
C VAL A 118 20.54 8.57 2.68
N TYR A 119 21.50 8.29 1.79
CA TYR A 119 22.92 8.31 2.14
C TYR A 119 23.38 9.71 2.57
N LYS A 120 22.94 10.75 1.84
CA LYS A 120 23.25 12.13 2.24
C LYS A 120 22.71 12.45 3.64
N HIS A 121 21.50 11.99 3.95
CA HIS A 121 20.93 12.14 5.28
C HIS A 121 21.75 11.38 6.34
N PHE A 122 22.22 10.16 6.04
CA PHE A 122 23.10 9.40 6.95
C PHE A 122 24.40 10.18 7.25
N ASP A 123 25.05 10.75 6.23
CA ASP A 123 26.23 11.58 6.42
C ASP A 123 25.94 12.79 7.34
N ASP A 124 24.79 13.47 7.14
CA ASP A 124 24.43 14.64 7.91
C ASP A 124 24.19 14.35 9.40
N ILE A 125 23.68 13.15 9.73
CA ILE A 125 23.46 12.72 11.12
C ILE A 125 24.61 11.90 11.71
N GLY A 126 25.67 11.62 10.93
CA GLY A 126 26.78 10.80 11.35
C GLY A 126 26.45 9.31 11.51
N HIS A 127 25.49 8.80 10.74
CA HIS A 127 25.11 7.38 10.72
C HIS A 127 25.99 6.61 9.72
N ALA A 128 26.54 5.47 10.12
CA ALA A 128 27.33 4.64 9.22
C ALA A 128 26.44 3.94 8.18
N HIS A 129 26.89 3.90 6.91
CA HIS A 129 26.11 3.32 5.81
C HIS A 129 25.92 1.80 5.92
N ASP A 130 26.70 1.12 6.71
CA ASP A 130 26.69 -0.32 7.00
C ASP A 130 26.05 -0.65 8.38
N ASP A 131 25.49 0.34 9.07
CA ASP A 131 24.75 0.15 10.31
C ASP A 131 23.26 -0.03 9.98
N TYR A 132 22.79 -1.28 9.91
CA TYR A 132 21.41 -1.65 9.61
C TYR A 132 20.48 -1.56 10.84
N SER A 133 20.63 -0.53 11.63
CA SER A 133 19.82 -0.25 12.80
C SER A 133 18.44 0.31 12.42
N ILE A 134 17.60 0.54 13.42
CA ILE A 134 16.28 1.17 13.23
C ILE A 134 16.36 2.56 12.53
N ALA A 135 17.48 3.27 12.65
CA ALA A 135 17.68 4.54 11.97
C ALA A 135 17.79 4.34 10.44
N PHE A 136 18.46 3.26 10.02
CA PHE A 136 18.60 2.89 8.61
C PHE A 136 17.24 2.64 7.95
N GLU A 137 16.34 1.88 8.61
CA GLU A 137 15.02 1.58 8.09
C GLU A 137 14.12 2.83 8.11
N ASN A 138 14.07 3.53 9.24
CA ASN A 138 13.20 4.68 9.42
C ASN A 138 13.53 5.86 8.51
N ALA A 139 14.79 6.09 8.19
CA ALA A 139 15.21 7.15 7.27
C ALA A 139 14.65 6.91 5.86
N GLN A 140 14.68 5.68 5.37
CA GLN A 140 14.11 5.31 4.08
C GLN A 140 12.59 5.53 4.02
N ALA A 141 11.87 5.13 5.07
CA ALA A 141 10.42 5.31 5.15
C ALA A 141 10.04 6.81 5.14
N ARG A 142 10.76 7.64 5.92
CA ARG A 142 10.50 9.09 5.97
C ARG A 142 10.85 9.80 4.68
N GLU A 143 11.93 9.42 4.01
CA GLU A 143 12.30 9.99 2.71
C GLU A 143 11.22 9.71 1.66
N ARG A 144 10.66 8.49 1.62
CA ARG A 144 9.53 8.18 0.74
C ARG A 144 8.34 9.09 0.98
N THR A 145 7.95 9.26 2.22
CA THR A 145 6.81 10.11 2.62
C THR A 145 7.04 11.56 2.21
N GLN A 146 8.23 12.11 2.47
CA GLN A 146 8.58 13.48 2.09
C GLN A 146 8.47 13.68 0.58
N VAL A 147 9.04 12.79 -0.21
CA VAL A 147 9.00 12.86 -1.69
C VAL A 147 7.56 12.82 -2.21
N LEU A 148 6.70 11.94 -1.67
CA LEU A 148 5.31 11.82 -2.10
C LEU A 148 4.51 13.09 -1.79
N MET A 149 4.65 13.64 -0.58
CA MET A 149 3.98 14.88 -0.17
C MET A 149 4.41 16.08 -1.01
N ASP A 150 5.71 16.20 -1.32
CA ASP A 150 6.22 17.29 -2.14
C ASP A 150 5.76 17.17 -3.61
N ILE A 151 5.66 15.96 -4.14
CA ILE A 151 5.05 15.72 -5.46
C ILE A 151 3.57 16.13 -5.42
N ALA A 152 2.83 15.73 -4.40
CA ALA A 152 1.42 16.09 -4.26
C ALA A 152 1.23 17.61 -4.27
N ASN A 153 2.03 18.33 -3.50
CA ASN A 153 2.02 19.80 -3.51
C ASN A 153 2.33 20.38 -4.89
N LYS A 154 3.27 19.79 -5.62
CA LYS A 154 3.70 20.27 -6.93
C LYS A 154 2.65 20.08 -8.04
N VAL A 155 1.84 19.01 -7.96
CA VAL A 155 0.85 18.67 -8.99
C VAL A 155 -0.57 19.09 -8.67
N ASN A 156 -0.80 19.87 -7.61
CA ASN A 156 -2.13 20.17 -7.07
C ASN A 156 -2.87 18.88 -6.65
N GLY A 157 -2.17 17.98 -6.01
CA GLY A 157 -2.63 16.64 -5.68
C GLY A 157 -2.81 16.38 -4.20
N LEU A 158 -3.35 15.22 -3.93
CA LEU A 158 -3.49 14.63 -2.61
C LEU A 158 -2.53 13.44 -2.49
N ASP A 159 -1.66 13.43 -1.49
CA ASP A 159 -0.91 12.24 -1.12
C ASP A 159 -1.87 11.25 -0.45
N VAL A 160 -2.10 10.11 -1.12
CA VAL A 160 -3.06 9.10 -0.71
C VAL A 160 -2.33 7.95 -0.05
N GLY A 161 -2.54 7.81 1.26
CA GLY A 161 -1.93 6.77 2.08
C GLY A 161 -2.45 5.37 1.76
N THR A 162 -1.63 4.41 2.09
CA THR A 162 -1.85 2.99 1.80
C THR A 162 -2.05 2.13 3.04
N GLU A 163 -1.82 2.67 4.24
CA GLU A 163 -1.91 1.97 5.52
C GLU A 163 -3.31 1.40 5.76
N ASP A 164 -3.38 0.18 6.25
CA ASP A 164 -4.64 -0.46 6.63
C ASP A 164 -4.88 -0.43 8.16
N LEU A 165 -6.08 -0.83 8.58
CA LEU A 165 -6.47 -0.82 9.98
C LEU A 165 -5.61 -1.77 10.83
N SER A 166 -5.14 -2.89 10.28
CA SER A 166 -4.32 -3.85 11.02
C SER A 166 -2.95 -3.26 11.34
N GLU A 167 -2.30 -2.64 10.36
CA GLU A 167 -1.03 -1.92 10.54
C GLU A 167 -1.17 -0.78 11.56
N PHE A 168 -2.23 0.00 11.43
CA PHE A 168 -2.52 1.11 12.35
C PHE A 168 -2.73 0.66 13.79
N VAL A 169 -3.52 -0.41 14.01
CA VAL A 169 -3.82 -0.92 15.36
C VAL A 169 -2.58 -1.54 16.01
N ASP A 170 -1.76 -2.24 15.22
CA ASP A 170 -0.56 -2.90 15.70
C ASP A 170 0.65 -1.95 15.81
N GLY A 171 0.55 -0.73 15.27
CA GLY A 171 1.65 0.24 15.20
C GLY A 171 2.77 -0.24 14.28
N TRP A 172 2.43 -1.02 13.25
CA TRP A 172 3.37 -1.56 12.26
C TRP A 172 3.72 -0.51 11.22
N CYS A 173 4.48 0.50 11.62
CA CYS A 173 4.88 1.61 10.76
C CYS A 173 6.08 2.35 11.35
N THR A 174 6.75 3.13 10.51
CA THR A 174 7.71 4.13 10.96
C THR A 174 6.98 5.40 11.37
N TYR A 175 7.17 5.86 12.62
CA TYR A 175 6.61 7.12 13.08
C TYR A 175 7.05 8.30 12.18
N ASN A 176 6.11 9.11 11.74
CA ASN A 176 6.31 10.18 10.76
C ASN A 176 6.88 9.69 9.40
N GLY A 177 6.59 8.47 9.04
CA GLY A 177 6.97 7.84 7.79
C GLY A 177 5.76 7.33 7.03
N ASP A 178 5.76 6.04 6.75
CA ASP A 178 4.80 5.35 5.89
C ASP A 178 3.33 5.46 6.29
N HIS A 179 3.01 5.69 7.58
CA HIS A 179 1.64 5.93 8.06
C HIS A 179 1.19 7.40 7.91
N THR A 180 2.06 8.29 7.45
CA THR A 180 1.73 9.71 7.31
C THR A 180 1.32 10.02 5.89
N SER A 181 0.06 10.42 5.72
CA SER A 181 -0.51 10.80 4.43
C SER A 181 -1.51 11.96 4.59
N MET A 182 -1.93 12.55 3.48
CA MET A 182 -2.97 13.59 3.49
C MET A 182 -4.38 13.00 3.56
N TYR A 183 -4.57 11.79 3.07
CA TYR A 183 -5.81 11.03 3.15
C TYR A 183 -5.55 9.55 2.93
N ASP A 184 -6.07 8.71 3.80
CA ASP A 184 -5.87 7.27 3.74
C ASP A 184 -7.15 6.53 3.37
N VAL A 185 -7.11 5.76 2.29
CA VAL A 185 -8.30 5.06 1.77
C VAL A 185 -8.52 3.70 2.42
N ASN A 186 -7.47 3.09 2.97
CA ASN A 186 -7.52 1.75 3.55
C ASN A 186 -7.68 1.74 5.08
N MET A 187 -7.54 2.87 5.76
CA MET A 187 -7.51 2.99 7.22
C MET A 187 -8.70 2.33 7.96
N GLY A 188 -9.84 2.18 7.30
CA GLY A 188 -11.01 1.52 7.86
C GLY A 188 -11.10 0.02 7.55
N LEU A 189 -10.13 -0.57 6.86
CA LEU A 189 -10.13 -1.95 6.38
C LEU A 189 -9.03 -2.76 7.03
N THR A 190 -9.35 -3.96 7.48
CA THR A 190 -8.33 -4.92 7.90
C THR A 190 -7.57 -5.48 6.70
N LYS A 191 -6.35 -5.99 6.89
CA LYS A 191 -5.54 -6.64 5.86
C LYS A 191 -6.33 -7.71 5.08
N THR A 192 -7.16 -8.49 5.76
CA THR A 192 -8.05 -9.48 5.13
C THR A 192 -9.08 -8.85 4.20
N GLN A 193 -9.61 -7.69 4.54
CA GLN A 193 -10.55 -6.96 3.69
C GLN A 193 -9.85 -6.34 2.46
N VAL A 194 -8.65 -5.79 2.64
CA VAL A 194 -7.81 -5.29 1.53
C VAL A 194 -7.52 -6.42 0.54
N ARG A 195 -7.04 -7.58 1.03
CA ARG A 195 -6.81 -8.77 0.18
C ARG A 195 -8.07 -9.25 -0.52
N ALA A 196 -9.22 -9.21 0.13
CA ALA A 196 -10.50 -9.57 -0.49
C ALA A 196 -10.88 -8.57 -1.60
N GLY A 197 -10.63 -7.28 -1.42
CA GLY A 197 -10.85 -6.24 -2.44
C GLY A 197 -9.98 -6.45 -3.68
N VAL A 198 -8.68 -6.69 -3.51
CA VAL A 198 -7.76 -6.97 -4.63
C VAL A 198 -8.17 -8.26 -5.35
N ARG A 199 -8.51 -9.33 -4.62
CA ARG A 199 -9.01 -10.57 -5.21
C ARG A 199 -10.29 -10.37 -6.01
N TYR A 200 -11.21 -9.58 -5.49
CA TYR A 200 -12.45 -9.25 -6.20
C TYR A 200 -12.16 -8.54 -7.53
N ILE A 201 -11.25 -7.58 -7.55
CA ILE A 201 -10.85 -6.88 -8.78
C ILE A 201 -10.20 -7.87 -9.77
N ALA A 202 -9.26 -8.71 -9.30
CA ALA A 202 -8.60 -9.71 -10.14
C ALA A 202 -9.57 -10.69 -10.80
N GLN A 203 -10.67 -11.05 -10.11
CA GLN A 203 -11.70 -11.96 -10.62
C GLN A 203 -12.66 -11.30 -11.62
N HIS A 204 -12.80 -9.97 -11.60
CA HIS A 204 -13.83 -9.26 -12.37
C HIS A 204 -13.27 -8.33 -13.45
N THR A 205 -11.96 -8.12 -13.51
CA THR A 205 -11.34 -7.37 -14.60
C THR A 205 -11.32 -8.22 -15.88
N GLU A 206 -11.59 -7.57 -17.03
CA GLU A 206 -11.46 -8.20 -18.35
C GLU A 206 -10.01 -8.14 -18.87
N ASP A 207 -9.18 -7.29 -18.26
CA ASP A 207 -7.76 -7.14 -18.58
C ASP A 207 -6.96 -8.28 -17.94
N LYS A 208 -6.46 -9.18 -18.78
CA LYS A 208 -5.68 -10.36 -18.35
C LYS A 208 -4.35 -9.97 -17.73
N VAL A 209 -3.68 -8.93 -18.26
CA VAL A 209 -2.38 -8.49 -17.73
C VAL A 209 -2.56 -7.94 -16.31
N LEU A 210 -3.60 -7.13 -16.11
CA LEU A 210 -3.96 -6.64 -14.79
C LEU A 210 -4.34 -7.81 -13.86
N ALA A 211 -5.17 -8.74 -14.32
CA ALA A 211 -5.58 -9.89 -13.50
C ALA A 211 -4.38 -10.70 -13.02
N ASP A 212 -3.46 -11.05 -13.94
CA ASP A 212 -2.26 -11.83 -13.63
C ASP A 212 -1.37 -11.10 -12.61
N ALA A 213 -1.15 -9.80 -12.80
CA ALA A 213 -0.38 -8.98 -11.87
C ALA A 213 -1.04 -8.91 -10.47
N LEU A 214 -2.37 -8.77 -10.40
CA LEU A 214 -3.10 -8.75 -9.13
C LEU A 214 -3.04 -10.10 -8.39
N TRP A 215 -3.08 -11.22 -9.12
CA TRP A 215 -2.88 -12.55 -8.52
C TRP A 215 -1.45 -12.73 -8.00
N ASP A 216 -0.44 -12.27 -8.76
CA ASP A 216 0.96 -12.32 -8.30
C ASP A 216 1.19 -11.46 -7.05
N VAL A 217 0.55 -10.29 -6.96
CA VAL A 217 0.56 -9.45 -5.73
C VAL A 217 -0.06 -10.20 -4.54
N LEU A 218 -1.18 -10.91 -4.74
CA LEU A 218 -1.83 -11.67 -3.68
C LEU A 218 -0.99 -12.86 -3.19
N ASP A 219 -0.14 -13.41 -4.05
CA ASP A 219 0.73 -14.55 -3.76
C ASP A 219 2.10 -14.13 -3.19
N CYS A 220 2.45 -12.84 -3.25
CA CYS A 220 3.65 -12.32 -2.62
C CYS A 220 3.51 -12.26 -1.09
N PRO A 221 4.54 -12.70 -0.34
CA PRO A 221 4.60 -12.42 1.09
C PRO A 221 4.75 -10.91 1.33
N VAL A 222 4.08 -10.41 2.35
CA VAL A 222 4.18 -8.99 2.72
C VAL A 222 5.42 -8.80 3.58
N THR A 223 6.38 -8.03 3.09
CA THR A 223 7.62 -7.68 3.80
C THR A 223 7.91 -6.18 3.60
N PRO A 224 8.47 -5.49 4.60
CA PRO A 224 8.78 -4.06 4.49
C PRO A 224 9.90 -3.73 3.50
N GLU A 225 10.70 -4.69 3.04
CA GLU A 225 11.78 -4.54 2.04
C GLU A 225 12.71 -3.32 2.31
N LEU A 226 13.10 -3.09 3.57
CA LEU A 226 13.93 -1.97 3.97
C LEU A 226 15.40 -2.35 4.16
N LEU A 227 15.69 -3.62 4.48
CA LEU A 227 17.07 -4.13 4.60
C LEU A 227 17.60 -4.59 3.24
N PRO A 228 18.92 -4.47 3.01
CA PRO A 228 19.54 -4.96 1.79
C PRO A 228 19.28 -6.45 1.58
N ILE A 229 19.11 -6.85 0.32
CA ILE A 229 18.91 -8.25 -0.04
C ILE A 229 20.27 -8.92 -0.15
N HIS A 230 20.52 -9.96 0.66
CA HIS A 230 21.68 -10.83 0.57
C HIS A 230 21.29 -12.20 -0.01
N ASP A 231 21.96 -12.64 -1.07
CA ASP A 231 21.79 -13.96 -1.71
C ASP A 231 20.33 -14.32 -2.06
N ASP A 232 19.53 -13.36 -2.59
CA ASP A 232 18.11 -13.50 -2.90
C ASP A 232 17.21 -13.88 -1.70
N GLN A 233 17.72 -13.80 -0.48
CA GLN A 233 16.93 -14.00 0.73
C GLN A 233 16.68 -12.68 1.44
N ILE A 234 15.39 -12.41 1.69
CA ILE A 234 14.95 -11.28 2.50
C ILE A 234 15.07 -11.68 3.96
N GLU A 235 16.00 -11.07 4.69
CA GLU A 235 16.21 -11.36 6.13
C GLU A 235 15.08 -10.83 7.03
N GLN A 236 14.26 -9.92 6.53
CA GLN A 236 13.15 -9.36 7.29
C GLN A 236 12.00 -10.35 7.47
N LYS A 237 11.44 -10.39 8.68
CA LYS A 237 10.24 -11.20 8.97
C LYS A 237 9.06 -10.65 8.16
N SER A 238 8.32 -11.54 7.50
CA SER A 238 7.10 -11.14 6.82
C SER A 238 6.06 -10.63 7.85
N GLU A 239 5.29 -9.64 7.46
CA GLU A 239 4.17 -9.12 8.23
C GLU A 239 3.22 -10.25 8.69
N GLU A 240 2.96 -11.23 7.81
CA GLU A 240 2.13 -12.40 8.13
C GLU A 240 2.67 -13.22 9.30
N ASN A 241 3.99 -13.29 9.49
CA ASN A 241 4.60 -13.98 10.63
C ASN A 241 4.52 -13.17 11.92
N VAL A 242 4.43 -11.85 11.85
CA VAL A 242 4.31 -10.97 13.01
C VAL A 242 2.85 -10.77 13.37
N LEU A 243 2.00 -10.45 12.40
CA LEU A 243 0.57 -10.19 12.61
C LEU A 243 -0.25 -11.46 12.78
N SER A 244 0.17 -12.61 12.24
CA SER A 244 -0.54 -13.88 12.44
C SER A 244 -0.52 -14.35 13.88
N LEU A 245 0.39 -13.86 14.72
CA LEU A 245 0.36 -14.10 16.17
C LEU A 245 -0.88 -13.48 16.85
N ILE A 246 -1.51 -12.48 16.23
CA ILE A 246 -2.73 -11.83 16.72
C ILE A 246 -3.98 -12.58 16.23
N HIS A 247 -3.89 -13.29 15.12
CA HIS A 247 -4.95 -14.12 14.57
C HIS A 247 -4.91 -15.60 15.06
N ILE A 248 -3.92 -15.97 15.85
CA ILE A 248 -3.81 -17.30 16.47
C ILE A 248 -4.56 -17.29 17.78
N SER A 249 -5.84 -17.42 17.72
CA SER A 249 -6.59 -17.93 18.86
C SER A 249 -7.98 -18.33 18.44
#